data_c83a698a5985866953f840609dbb8ee5
#
_entry.id   c83a698a5985866953f840609dbb8ee5
#
_cell.length_a   1.000
_cell.length_b   1.000
_cell.length_c   1.000
_cell.angle_alpha   90.00
_cell.angle_beta   90.00
_cell.angle_gamma   90.00
#
_symmetry.space_group_name_H-M   'P 1'
#
loop_
_entity.id
_entity.type
_entity.pdbx_description
1 polymer ?
#
loop_
_entity_poly.entity_id
_entity_poly.type
_entity_poly.pdbx_seq_one_letter_code
_entity_poly.pdbx_strand_id
1 'polypeptide(L)'
;MTRSVLFFSILPGRRDEFVASFMRIGVLRRASKQAGFRRSQLQVSADGRDEVLVTADWDSPEAYEGWLENPVRAEIQAELGPLLAADPVPRVFEVLEDVGPEEGAS
;
A
#
# COMPACT_ATOMS: atom_id res chain seq x y z
N MET A 1 6.68 13.67 -7.75
CA MET A 1 6.67 12.37 -7.05
C MET A 1 5.30 11.74 -7.19
N THR A 2 5.27 10.50 -7.57
CA THR A 2 4.05 9.75 -7.83
C THR A 2 3.68 8.95 -6.58
N ARG A 3 2.41 8.99 -6.18
CA ARG A 3 1.90 8.20 -5.05
C ARG A 3 0.85 7.22 -5.55
N SER A 4 1.08 5.94 -5.29
CA SER A 4 0.06 4.92 -5.50
C SER A 4 -0.73 4.71 -4.21
N VAL A 5 -2.03 4.52 -4.35
CA VAL A 5 -2.94 4.28 -3.25
C VAL A 5 -3.73 3.02 -3.58
N LEU A 6 -3.71 2.05 -2.69
CA LEU A 6 -4.46 0.82 -2.86
C LEU A 6 -5.39 0.64 -1.68
N PHE A 7 -6.68 0.62 -1.97
CA PHE A 7 -7.73 0.53 -0.97
C PHE A 7 -8.28 -0.88 -0.92
N PHE A 8 -8.26 -1.47 0.29
CA PHE A 8 -8.77 -2.83 0.51
C PHE A 8 -10.02 -2.80 1.37
N SER A 9 -11.05 -3.50 0.92
CA SER A 9 -12.23 -3.81 1.72
C SER A 9 -12.09 -5.24 2.21
N ILE A 10 -12.06 -5.45 3.52
CA ILE A 10 -11.76 -6.73 4.14
C ILE A 10 -13.07 -7.39 4.57
N LEU A 11 -13.11 -8.72 4.54
CA LEU A 11 -14.23 -9.48 5.07
C LEU A 11 -14.48 -9.10 6.54
N PRO A 12 -15.76 -9.02 6.97
CA PRO A 12 -16.08 -8.61 8.34
C PRO A 12 -15.31 -9.42 9.39
N GLY A 13 -14.66 -8.69 10.31
CA GLY A 13 -13.91 -9.30 11.41
C GLY A 13 -12.56 -9.87 11.04
N ARG A 14 -12.12 -9.76 9.79
CA ARG A 14 -10.87 -10.37 9.31
C ARG A 14 -9.73 -9.38 9.14
N ARG A 15 -9.89 -8.13 9.59
CA ARG A 15 -8.88 -7.09 9.40
C ARG A 15 -7.55 -7.44 10.07
N ASP A 16 -7.57 -7.91 11.30
CA ASP A 16 -6.35 -8.23 12.02
C ASP A 16 -5.61 -9.39 11.36
N GLU A 17 -6.34 -10.37 10.85
CA GLU A 17 -5.76 -11.48 10.09
C GLU A 17 -5.13 -10.98 8.78
N PHE A 18 -5.80 -10.06 8.09
CA PHE A 18 -5.26 -9.44 6.87
C PHE A 18 -3.95 -8.71 7.17
N VAL A 19 -3.93 -7.88 8.20
CA VAL A 19 -2.74 -7.11 8.59
C VAL A 19 -1.59 -8.05 8.96
N ALA A 20 -1.86 -9.08 9.75
CA ALA A 20 -0.84 -10.05 10.14
C ALA A 20 -0.26 -10.78 8.92
N SER A 21 -1.11 -11.20 7.99
CA SER A 21 -0.68 -11.86 6.76
C SER A 21 0.13 -10.91 5.86
N PHE A 22 -0.34 -9.68 5.71
CA PHE A 22 0.33 -8.65 4.94
C PHE A 22 1.76 -8.41 5.44
N MET A 23 1.92 -8.27 6.75
CA MET A 23 3.22 -8.04 7.36
C MET A 23 4.11 -9.29 7.27
N ARG A 24 3.56 -10.47 7.47
CA ARG A 24 4.29 -11.73 7.39
C ARG A 24 4.85 -11.96 5.99
N ILE A 25 4.06 -11.68 4.97
CA ILE A 25 4.49 -11.79 3.57
C ILE A 25 5.58 -10.77 3.25
N GLY A 26 5.62 -9.65 3.96
CA GLY A 26 6.61 -8.61 3.74
C GLY A 26 6.35 -7.79 2.49
N VAL A 27 5.09 -7.47 2.20
CA VAL A 27 4.67 -6.79 0.97
C VAL A 27 5.44 -5.49 0.74
N LEU A 28 5.53 -4.63 1.76
CA LEU A 28 6.19 -3.34 1.61
C LEU A 28 7.69 -3.48 1.39
N ARG A 29 8.32 -4.46 2.05
CA ARG A 29 9.74 -4.72 1.87
C ARG A 29 10.04 -5.28 0.48
N ARG A 30 9.16 -6.10 -0.06
CA ARG A 30 9.29 -6.62 -1.42
C ARG A 30 9.15 -5.49 -2.44
N ALA A 31 8.18 -4.59 -2.23
CA ALA A 31 8.01 -3.41 -3.08
C ALA A 31 9.23 -2.49 -3.01
N SER A 32 9.88 -2.40 -1.85
CA SER A 32 11.04 -1.51 -1.65
C SER A 32 12.25 -1.86 -2.51
N LYS A 33 12.27 -3.07 -3.06
CA LYS A 33 13.35 -3.51 -3.95
C LYS A 33 13.14 -3.04 -5.40
N GLN A 34 11.96 -2.51 -5.71
CA GLN A 34 11.65 -2.01 -7.03
C GLN A 34 12.39 -0.70 -7.29
N ALA A 35 12.99 -0.58 -8.47
CA ALA A 35 13.67 0.66 -8.87
C ALA A 35 12.71 1.85 -8.83
N GLY A 36 13.15 2.97 -8.26
CA GLY A 36 12.34 4.16 -8.12
C GLY A 36 11.41 4.19 -6.91
N PHE A 37 11.42 3.14 -6.10
CA PHE A 37 10.68 3.15 -4.84
C PHE A 37 11.26 4.15 -3.86
N ARG A 38 10.40 4.90 -3.16
CA ARG A 38 10.83 5.89 -2.16
C ARG A 38 10.37 5.54 -0.75
N ARG A 39 9.07 5.24 -0.59
CA ARG A 39 8.49 5.03 0.74
C ARG A 39 7.15 4.32 0.60
N SER A 40 6.77 3.53 1.59
CA SER A 40 5.43 2.95 1.63
C SER A 40 4.92 2.85 3.05
N GLN A 41 3.61 2.81 3.18
CA GLN A 41 2.93 2.71 4.47
C GLN A 41 1.70 1.81 4.36
N LEU A 42 1.47 1.07 5.43
CA LEU A 42 0.26 0.30 5.65
C LEU A 42 -0.57 1.04 6.70
N GLN A 43 -1.81 1.36 6.37
CA GLN A 43 -2.72 2.07 7.29
C GLN A 43 -3.99 1.25 7.48
N VAL A 44 -4.55 1.32 8.67
CA VAL A 44 -5.85 0.74 8.96
C VAL A 44 -6.83 1.87 9.30
N SER A 45 -8.12 1.61 9.09
CA SER A 45 -9.16 2.57 9.43
C SER A 45 -9.11 2.90 10.91
N ALA A 46 -9.00 4.20 11.23
CA ALA A 46 -8.92 4.66 12.62
C ALA A 46 -10.24 4.48 13.39
N ASP A 47 -11.36 4.35 12.69
CA ASP A 47 -12.67 4.16 13.28
C ASP A 47 -13.08 2.68 13.38
N GLY A 48 -12.17 1.77 13.20
CA GLY A 48 -12.39 0.33 13.40
C GLY A 48 -13.07 -0.39 12.26
N ARG A 49 -13.25 0.24 11.10
CA ARG A 49 -13.83 -0.43 9.92
C ARG A 49 -12.88 -1.48 9.36
N ASP A 50 -13.45 -2.45 8.67
CA ASP A 50 -12.68 -3.50 7.98
C ASP A 50 -12.11 -2.96 6.66
N GLU A 51 -11.30 -1.92 6.75
CA GLU A 51 -10.70 -1.21 5.64
C GLU A 51 -9.22 -1.00 5.89
N VAL A 52 -8.42 -1.23 4.85
CA VAL A 52 -6.96 -1.09 4.90
C VAL A 52 -6.52 -0.28 3.69
N LEU A 53 -5.58 0.62 3.90
CA LEU A 53 -5.01 1.46 2.86
C LEU A 53 -3.51 1.21 2.78
N VAL A 54 -3.01 1.04 1.57
CA VAL A 54 -1.57 0.97 1.31
C VAL A 54 -1.20 2.12 0.40
N THR A 55 -0.24 2.92 0.83
CA THR A 55 0.30 4.01 0.01
C THR A 55 1.77 3.76 -0.25
N ALA A 56 2.23 4.13 -1.43
CA ALA A 56 3.63 4.05 -1.79
C ALA A 56 4.01 5.24 -2.66
N ASP A 57 5.20 5.78 -2.40
CA ASP A 57 5.75 6.90 -3.15
C ASP A 57 6.85 6.39 -4.08
N TRP A 58 6.83 6.88 -5.32
CA TRP A 58 7.71 6.47 -6.41
C TRP A 58 8.32 7.69 -7.07
N ASP A 59 9.50 7.55 -7.64
CA ASP A 59 10.16 8.64 -8.37
C ASP A 59 9.34 9.10 -9.59
N SER A 60 8.62 8.17 -10.21
CA SER A 60 7.89 8.44 -11.45
C SER A 60 6.74 7.44 -11.64
N PRO A 61 5.77 7.73 -12.51
CA PRO A 61 4.74 6.75 -12.87
C PRO A 61 5.32 5.45 -13.41
N GLU A 62 6.42 5.53 -14.17
CA GLU A 62 7.08 4.35 -14.77
C GLU A 62 7.63 3.41 -13.68
N ALA A 63 8.14 3.97 -12.57
CA ALA A 63 8.61 3.16 -11.45
C ALA A 63 7.47 2.35 -10.83
N TYR A 64 6.30 2.97 -10.67
CA TYR A 64 5.11 2.28 -10.20
C TYR A 64 4.65 1.19 -11.18
N GLU A 65 4.67 1.48 -12.48
CA GLU A 65 4.33 0.50 -13.50
C GLU A 65 5.25 -0.72 -13.43
N GLY A 66 6.54 -0.50 -13.17
CA GLY A 66 7.49 -1.59 -12.95
C GLY A 66 7.09 -2.49 -11.79
N TRP A 67 6.58 -1.92 -10.70
CA TRP A 67 6.05 -2.70 -9.59
C TRP A 67 4.82 -3.49 -10.00
N LEU A 68 3.92 -2.88 -10.77
CA LEU A 68 2.71 -3.57 -11.24
C LEU A 68 3.03 -4.80 -12.11
N GLU A 69 4.14 -4.78 -12.81
CA GLU A 69 4.61 -5.88 -13.65
C GLU A 69 5.41 -6.95 -12.88
N ASN A 70 5.72 -6.69 -11.62
CA ASN A 70 6.52 -7.61 -10.82
C ASN A 70 5.72 -8.89 -10.51
N PRO A 71 6.24 -10.07 -10.88
CA PRO A 71 5.51 -11.33 -10.69
C PRO A 71 5.20 -11.66 -9.22
N VAL A 72 5.94 -11.10 -8.27
CA VAL A 72 5.70 -11.34 -6.84
C VAL A 72 4.29 -10.88 -6.42
N ARG A 73 3.70 -9.93 -7.15
CA ARG A 73 2.34 -9.44 -6.85
C ARG A 73 1.28 -10.53 -6.98
N ALA A 74 1.47 -11.48 -7.89
CA ALA A 74 0.55 -12.60 -8.05
C ALA A 74 0.56 -13.50 -6.80
N GLU A 75 1.72 -13.73 -6.21
CA GLU A 75 1.85 -14.48 -4.95
C GLU A 75 1.14 -13.78 -3.80
N ILE A 76 1.33 -12.47 -3.72
CA ILE A 76 0.70 -11.64 -2.69
C ILE A 76 -0.82 -11.70 -2.82
N GLN A 77 -1.34 -11.55 -4.03
CA GLN A 77 -2.78 -11.60 -4.30
C GLN A 77 -3.38 -12.97 -3.97
N ALA A 78 -2.65 -14.05 -4.25
CA ALA A 78 -3.11 -15.40 -3.95
C ALA A 78 -3.31 -15.61 -2.44
N GLU A 79 -2.44 -15.03 -1.61
CA GLU A 79 -2.55 -15.15 -0.16
C GLU A 79 -3.58 -14.20 0.46
N LEU A 80 -3.65 -12.96 -0.02
CA LEU A 80 -4.52 -11.93 0.57
C LEU A 80 -5.93 -11.94 -0.01
N GLY A 81 -6.10 -12.37 -1.25
CA GLY A 81 -7.39 -12.35 -1.93
C GLY A 81 -8.54 -12.99 -1.16
N PRO A 82 -8.35 -14.17 -0.52
CA PRO A 82 -9.42 -14.81 0.24
C PRO A 82 -9.95 -13.99 1.42
N LEU A 83 -9.21 -12.98 1.88
CA LEU A 83 -9.62 -12.12 3.00
C LEU A 83 -10.38 -10.87 2.54
N LEU A 84 -10.53 -10.67 1.25
CA LEU A 84 -11.14 -9.46 0.69
C LEU A 84 -12.65 -9.61 0.49
N ALA A 85 -13.40 -8.55 0.82
CA ALA A 85 -14.83 -8.46 0.56
C ALA A 85 -15.13 -7.99 -0.87
N ALA A 86 -14.18 -7.32 -1.50
CA ALA A 86 -14.29 -6.77 -2.86
C ALA A 86 -12.91 -6.67 -3.48
N ASP A 87 -12.83 -6.44 -4.77
CA ASP A 87 -11.56 -6.21 -5.44
C ASP A 87 -10.92 -4.92 -4.90
N PRO A 88 -9.59 -4.91 -4.71
CA PRO A 88 -8.88 -3.69 -4.31
C PRO A 88 -9.08 -2.57 -5.33
N VAL A 89 -9.14 -1.33 -4.84
CA VAL A 89 -9.30 -0.16 -5.69
C VAL A 89 -7.97 0.60 -5.76
N PRO A 90 -7.28 0.56 -6.90
CA PRO A 90 -6.03 1.30 -7.07
C PRO A 90 -6.28 2.72 -7.56
N ARG A 91 -5.51 3.67 -7.04
CA ARG A 91 -5.51 5.05 -7.50
C ARG A 91 -4.06 5.55 -7.54
N VAL A 92 -3.80 6.50 -8.43
CA VAL A 92 -2.48 7.09 -8.57
C VAL A 92 -2.62 8.61 -8.56
N PHE A 93 -1.75 9.26 -7.79
CA PHE A 93 -1.75 10.70 -7.62
C PHE A 93 -0.35 11.26 -7.80
N GLU A 94 -0.26 12.48 -8.31
CA GLU A 94 0.99 13.24 -8.26
C GLU A 94 0.96 14.13 -7.02
N VAL A 95 2.04 14.07 -6.23
CA VAL A 95 2.18 14.90 -5.04
C VAL A 95 2.73 16.25 -5.49
N LEU A 96 1.96 17.32 -5.27
CA LEU A 96 2.32 18.65 -5.70
C LEU A 96 2.98 19.48 -4.59
N GLU A 97 2.64 19.17 -3.34
CA GLU A 97 3.19 19.89 -2.20
C GLU A 97 3.33 18.91 -1.04
N ASP A 98 4.46 18.95 -0.37
CA ASP A 98 4.75 18.09 0.78
C ASP A 98 5.40 18.96 1.85
N VAL A 99 4.64 19.28 2.90
CA VAL A 99 5.08 20.16 3.97
C VAL A 99 5.17 19.38 5.26
N GLY A 100 6.35 19.35 5.86
CA GLY A 100 6.58 18.79 7.19
C GLY A 100 6.43 19.85 8.28
N PRO A 101 6.70 19.48 9.53
CA PRO A 101 6.70 20.46 10.62
C PRO A 101 7.72 21.54 10.36
N GLU A 102 7.41 22.75 10.80
CA GLU A 102 8.32 23.87 10.69
C GLU A 102 9.58 23.61 11.50
N GLU A 103 10.76 24.00 10.93
CA GLU A 103 12.03 23.82 11.62
C GLU A 103 12.02 24.56 12.95
N GLY A 104 12.41 23.88 14.03
CA GLY A 104 12.36 24.43 15.37
C GLY A 104 11.02 24.33 16.07
N ALA A 105 9.98 23.79 15.42
CA ALA A 105 8.71 23.50 16.06
C ALA A 105 8.89 22.33 17.05
N SER A 106 8.29 22.42 18.20
CA SER A 106 8.40 21.45 19.25
C SER A 106 7.09 20.67 19.49
#